data_5bfd56b22916c0f53ec2ca3ef17c0b64
#
_entry.id   5bfd56b22916c0f53ec2ca3ef17c0b64
#
_cell.length_a   1.000
_cell.length_b   1.000
_cell.length_c   1.000
_cell.angle_alpha   90.00
_cell.angle_beta   90.00
_cell.angle_gamma   90.00
#
_symmetry.space_group_name_H-M   'P 1'
#
loop_
_entity.id
_entity.type
_entity.pdbx_description
1 polymer ?
#
loop_
_entity_poly.entity_id
_entity_poly.type
_entity_poly.pdbx_seq_one_letter_code
_entity_poly.pdbx_strand_id
1 'polypeptide(L)'
;VYLSMGGDKIKDARRLAEEVIDCGKFALVNYEKSLNTDEANKDLLFSDEHIFSLRGQNVKSDAEGVHKQITGTDGNVQMASGYQSILYLGDLEDYRLNWYKSFYIIKYTSDNSERFFPKMPMIRLSEMYLIAAEGWMEDDPEHAAELLQTLKQARTKSIVNKQTVTEEMILLEMRKEFVGEGQLFYVYKRLNHDIIGNTSEDGVKASNSVFVLPLPEEEIEYGYRN
;
A
#
# COMPACT_ATOMS: atom_id res chain seq x y z
N VAL A 1 -6.56 11.57 6.30
CA VAL A 1 -6.65 12.95 6.80
C VAL A 1 -6.44 13.00 8.31
N TYR A 2 -7.31 12.43 9.15
CA TYR A 2 -7.20 12.52 10.61
C TYR A 2 -5.89 11.97 11.17
N LEU A 3 -5.44 10.82 10.67
CA LEU A 3 -4.14 10.25 11.05
C LEU A 3 -2.97 11.22 10.75
N SER A 4 -3.04 11.92 9.61
CA SER A 4 -2.03 12.92 9.21
C SER A 4 -2.10 14.23 10.02
N MET A 5 -3.23 14.50 10.67
CA MET A 5 -3.36 15.66 11.56
C MET A 5 -2.72 15.44 12.92
N GLY A 6 -2.57 14.18 13.33
CA GLY A 6 -1.95 13.83 14.60
C GLY A 6 -2.76 14.23 15.84
N GLY A 7 -2.16 14.10 17.01
CA GLY A 7 -2.76 14.48 18.30
C GLY A 7 -4.12 13.78 18.53
N ASP A 8 -5.09 14.53 19.06
CA ASP A 8 -6.42 13.96 19.35
C ASP A 8 -7.17 13.42 18.14
N LYS A 9 -6.76 13.81 16.90
CA LYS A 9 -7.36 13.32 15.67
C LYS A 9 -7.01 11.88 15.34
N ILE A 10 -5.97 11.34 15.95
CA ILE A 10 -5.64 9.91 15.85
C ILE A 10 -6.78 9.04 16.37
N LYS A 11 -7.44 9.46 17.47
CA LYS A 11 -8.60 8.77 18.04
C LYS A 11 -9.80 8.76 17.09
N ASP A 12 -10.04 9.86 16.38
CA ASP A 12 -11.06 9.91 15.34
C ASP A 12 -10.68 8.98 14.16
N ALA A 13 -9.40 8.95 13.76
CA ALA A 13 -8.94 8.12 12.65
C ALA A 13 -9.18 6.63 12.92
N ARG A 14 -8.73 6.12 14.08
CA ARG A 14 -8.90 4.70 14.44
C ARG A 14 -10.36 4.30 14.58
N ARG A 15 -11.17 5.13 15.27
CA ARG A 15 -12.61 4.88 15.45
C ARG A 15 -13.33 4.76 14.10
N LEU A 16 -13.09 5.70 13.17
CA LEU A 16 -13.71 5.68 11.85
C LEU A 16 -13.22 4.51 10.99
N ALA A 17 -11.96 4.12 11.12
CA ALA A 17 -11.42 2.95 10.43
C ALA A 17 -12.09 1.66 10.94
N GLU A 18 -12.27 1.50 12.24
CA GLU A 18 -12.96 0.36 12.84
C GLU A 18 -14.45 0.34 12.49
N GLU A 19 -15.15 1.47 12.44
CA GLU A 19 -16.53 1.53 11.96
C GLU A 19 -16.67 0.96 10.53
N VAL A 20 -15.67 1.17 9.67
CA VAL A 20 -15.65 0.57 8.33
C VAL A 20 -15.34 -0.93 8.38
N ILE A 21 -14.38 -1.35 9.22
CA ILE A 21 -14.06 -2.77 9.41
C ILE A 21 -15.31 -3.52 9.89
N ASP A 22 -15.98 -2.99 10.92
CA ASP A 22 -17.11 -3.62 11.61
C ASP A 22 -18.41 -3.57 10.81
N CYS A 23 -18.52 -2.71 9.79
CA CYS A 23 -19.74 -2.63 8.99
C CYS A 23 -20.07 -3.91 8.21
N GLY A 24 -19.12 -4.82 8.07
CA GLY A 24 -19.29 -6.13 7.44
C GLY A 24 -19.59 -6.10 5.93
N LYS A 25 -19.43 -4.94 5.27
CA LYS A 25 -19.67 -4.79 3.84
C LYS A 25 -18.48 -5.15 2.97
N PHE A 26 -17.32 -5.18 3.56
CA PHE A 26 -16.05 -5.47 2.91
C PHE A 26 -15.38 -6.64 3.60
N ALA A 27 -14.58 -7.42 2.89
CA ALA A 27 -13.86 -8.54 3.46
C ALA A 27 -12.43 -8.57 2.95
N LEU A 28 -11.48 -8.90 3.84
CA LEU A 28 -10.11 -9.16 3.42
C LEU A 28 -10.12 -10.34 2.43
N VAL A 29 -9.42 -10.18 1.32
CA VAL A 29 -9.35 -11.21 0.28
C VAL A 29 -8.64 -12.41 0.84
N ASN A 30 -9.24 -13.58 0.66
CA ASN A 30 -8.61 -14.83 1.01
C ASN A 30 -7.71 -15.34 -0.12
N TYR A 31 -6.80 -16.21 0.25
CA TYR A 31 -5.85 -16.85 -0.64
C TYR A 31 -6.50 -17.54 -1.86
N GLU A 32 -7.60 -18.26 -1.67
CA GLU A 32 -8.25 -19.04 -2.73
C GLU A 32 -8.81 -18.14 -3.84
N LYS A 33 -9.26 -16.94 -3.50
CA LYS A 33 -9.74 -15.98 -4.49
C LYS A 33 -8.59 -15.29 -5.24
N SER A 34 -7.54 -14.90 -4.53
CA SER A 34 -6.44 -14.14 -5.14
C SER A 34 -5.58 -14.99 -6.07
N LEU A 35 -5.43 -16.29 -5.77
CA LEU A 35 -4.63 -17.23 -6.54
C LEU A 35 -5.47 -18.27 -7.29
N ASN A 36 -6.71 -17.93 -7.62
CA ASN A 36 -7.53 -18.84 -8.41
C ASN A 36 -6.79 -19.21 -9.69
N THR A 37 -6.65 -20.51 -9.95
CA THR A 37 -5.98 -21.04 -11.13
C THR A 37 -6.78 -20.79 -12.42
N ASP A 38 -8.09 -20.56 -12.29
CA ASP A 38 -8.92 -20.06 -13.37
C ASP A 38 -8.64 -18.56 -13.56
N GLU A 39 -7.99 -18.21 -14.66
CA GLU A 39 -7.66 -16.84 -15.00
C GLU A 39 -8.88 -15.91 -14.99
N ALA A 40 -10.08 -16.42 -15.31
CA ALA A 40 -11.33 -15.67 -15.26
C ALA A 40 -11.72 -15.25 -13.85
N ASN A 41 -11.23 -15.91 -12.82
CA ASN A 41 -11.54 -15.68 -11.41
C ASN A 41 -10.35 -15.17 -10.58
N LYS A 42 -9.18 -15.03 -11.19
CA LYS A 42 -7.99 -14.47 -10.54
C LYS A 42 -8.19 -13.00 -10.20
N ASP A 43 -8.09 -12.64 -8.92
CA ASP A 43 -8.28 -11.28 -8.42
C ASP A 43 -7.02 -10.72 -7.77
N LEU A 44 -6.14 -10.11 -8.58
CA LEU A 44 -4.94 -9.43 -8.09
C LEU A 44 -5.24 -8.03 -7.52
N LEU A 45 -6.45 -7.51 -7.71
CA LEU A 45 -6.84 -6.18 -7.20
C LEU A 45 -7.48 -6.25 -5.81
N PHE A 46 -7.78 -7.45 -5.30
CA PHE A 46 -8.49 -7.63 -4.03
C PHE A 46 -9.82 -6.89 -4.00
N SER A 47 -10.68 -7.17 -4.99
CA SER A 47 -11.92 -6.42 -5.25
C SER A 47 -12.92 -6.44 -4.10
N ASP A 48 -12.92 -7.47 -3.25
CA ASP A 48 -13.78 -7.55 -2.06
C ASP A 48 -13.38 -6.53 -0.98
N GLU A 49 -12.17 -5.99 -1.05
CA GLU A 49 -11.66 -4.96 -0.14
C GLU A 49 -11.95 -3.53 -0.61
N HIS A 50 -12.47 -3.33 -1.82
CA HIS A 50 -12.65 -1.99 -2.38
C HIS A 50 -13.77 -1.24 -1.67
N ILE A 51 -13.41 -0.27 -0.84
CA ILE A 51 -14.33 0.71 -0.25
C ILE A 51 -14.69 1.75 -1.31
N PHE A 52 -13.67 2.21 -2.03
CA PHE A 52 -13.84 3.12 -3.16
C PHE A 52 -12.91 2.74 -4.31
N SER A 53 -13.46 2.66 -5.51
CA SER A 53 -12.70 2.41 -6.73
C SER A 53 -13.22 3.22 -7.88
N LEU A 54 -12.34 3.61 -8.79
CA LEU A 54 -12.70 4.24 -10.04
C LEU A 54 -12.86 3.18 -11.12
N ARG A 55 -13.86 3.34 -11.98
CA ARG A 55 -14.05 2.50 -13.17
C ARG A 55 -14.03 3.39 -14.41
N GLY A 56 -13.19 3.03 -15.37
CA GLY A 56 -13.10 3.74 -16.63
C GLY A 56 -12.93 2.78 -17.80
N GLN A 57 -13.41 3.14 -18.99
CA GLN A 57 -13.27 2.30 -20.18
C GLN A 57 -11.80 2.08 -20.58
N ASN A 58 -10.96 3.06 -20.34
CA ASN A 58 -9.55 3.07 -20.74
C ASN A 58 -8.58 2.75 -19.57
N VAL A 59 -9.08 2.45 -18.36
CA VAL A 59 -8.23 2.20 -17.19
C VAL A 59 -7.17 1.13 -17.45
N LYS A 60 -7.53 0.07 -18.19
CA LYS A 60 -6.60 -1.00 -18.56
C LYS A 60 -5.46 -0.47 -19.42
N SER A 61 -5.79 0.17 -20.56
CA SER A 61 -4.79 0.70 -21.47
C SER A 61 -3.94 1.80 -20.86
N ASP A 62 -4.56 2.65 -20.04
CA ASP A 62 -3.85 3.75 -19.38
C ASP A 62 -2.92 3.21 -18.29
N ALA A 63 -3.39 2.25 -17.47
CA ALA A 63 -2.57 1.60 -16.46
C ALA A 63 -1.43 0.79 -17.09
N GLU A 64 -1.68 0.07 -18.17
CA GLU A 64 -0.64 -0.64 -18.91
C GLU A 64 0.36 0.33 -19.58
N GLY A 65 -0.12 1.48 -20.06
CA GLY A 65 0.72 2.54 -20.61
C GLY A 65 1.65 3.15 -19.56
N VAL A 66 1.10 3.54 -18.42
CA VAL A 66 1.89 4.06 -17.29
C VAL A 66 2.82 2.98 -16.74
N HIS A 67 2.34 1.74 -16.59
CA HIS A 67 3.16 0.63 -16.14
C HIS A 67 4.33 0.38 -17.08
N LYS A 68 4.11 0.35 -18.39
CA LYS A 68 5.18 0.24 -19.39
C LYS A 68 6.17 1.39 -19.34
N GLN A 69 5.73 2.60 -19.02
CA GLN A 69 6.61 3.76 -18.86
C GLN A 69 7.46 3.68 -17.58
N ILE A 70 6.84 3.23 -16.47
CA ILE A 70 7.50 3.18 -15.17
C ILE A 70 8.36 1.92 -15.02
N THR A 71 7.85 0.76 -15.45
CA THR A 71 8.51 -0.55 -15.27
C THR A 71 9.02 -1.15 -16.57
N GLY A 72 8.92 -0.40 -17.67
CA GLY A 72 8.85 -0.81 -19.03
C GLY A 72 9.87 -1.79 -19.53
N THR A 73 9.45 -2.53 -20.55
CA THR A 73 10.32 -3.25 -21.46
C THR A 73 11.41 -2.33 -22.06
N ASP A 74 11.21 -1.02 -22.01
CA ASP A 74 12.19 0.00 -22.43
C ASP A 74 13.14 0.42 -21.30
N GLY A 75 13.14 -0.26 -20.18
CA GLY A 75 14.31 -0.38 -19.29
C GLY A 75 14.46 0.64 -18.17
N ASN A 76 13.50 1.51 -17.89
CA ASN A 76 13.83 2.68 -17.08
C ASN A 76 13.57 2.54 -15.56
N VAL A 77 12.63 1.71 -15.12
CA VAL A 77 12.42 1.49 -13.68
C VAL A 77 12.06 0.04 -13.41
N GLN A 78 13.04 -0.74 -13.01
CA GLN A 78 12.87 -2.10 -12.53
C GLN A 78 13.09 -2.14 -11.02
N MET A 79 12.42 -3.06 -10.33
CA MET A 79 12.80 -3.35 -8.95
C MET A 79 14.18 -3.99 -8.91
N ALA A 80 14.99 -3.60 -7.94
CA ALA A 80 16.30 -4.23 -7.77
C ALA A 80 16.15 -5.72 -7.44
N SER A 81 17.11 -6.49 -7.93
CA SER A 81 17.23 -7.91 -7.56
C SER A 81 17.29 -8.05 -6.05
N GLY A 82 16.47 -8.94 -5.48
CA GLY A 82 16.42 -9.17 -4.05
C GLY A 82 15.45 -8.27 -3.27
N TYR A 83 14.85 -7.23 -3.89
CA TYR A 83 13.90 -6.35 -3.22
C TYR A 83 12.73 -7.11 -2.57
N GLN A 84 12.17 -8.09 -3.29
CA GLN A 84 11.09 -8.92 -2.77
C GLN A 84 11.53 -9.70 -1.52
N SER A 85 12.73 -10.28 -1.53
CA SER A 85 13.25 -11.02 -0.38
C SER A 85 13.41 -10.14 0.86
N ILE A 86 13.84 -8.89 0.66
CA ILE A 86 13.96 -7.91 1.74
C ILE A 86 12.58 -7.50 2.24
N LEU A 87 11.66 -7.19 1.32
CA LEU A 87 10.32 -6.70 1.66
C LEU A 87 9.49 -7.75 2.40
N TYR A 88 9.58 -9.01 1.96
CA TYR A 88 8.77 -10.11 2.52
C TYR A 88 9.50 -10.90 3.61
N LEU A 89 10.75 -10.53 3.94
CA LEU A 89 11.54 -11.14 5.02
C LEU A 89 11.59 -12.67 4.96
N GLY A 90 11.59 -13.23 3.75
CA GLY A 90 11.63 -14.67 3.51
C GLY A 90 10.28 -15.40 3.65
N ASP A 91 9.17 -14.71 3.89
CA ASP A 91 7.82 -15.31 3.79
C ASP A 91 7.45 -15.53 2.32
N LEU A 92 7.76 -16.73 1.82
CA LEU A 92 7.46 -17.12 0.45
C LEU A 92 6.00 -17.54 0.26
N GLU A 93 5.23 -17.65 1.34
CA GLU A 93 3.82 -17.98 1.33
C GLU A 93 2.91 -16.74 1.27
N ASP A 94 3.50 -15.53 1.32
CA ASP A 94 2.76 -14.29 1.16
C ASP A 94 2.29 -14.15 -0.29
N TYR A 95 0.98 -14.19 -0.50
CA TYR A 95 0.43 -14.23 -1.86
C TYR A 95 0.46 -12.89 -2.58
N ARG A 96 0.81 -11.78 -1.93
CA ARG A 96 1.14 -10.53 -2.61
C ARG A 96 2.40 -10.63 -3.46
N LEU A 97 3.23 -11.68 -3.25
CA LEU A 97 4.31 -12.01 -4.17
C LEU A 97 3.81 -12.26 -5.61
N ASN A 98 2.55 -12.62 -5.78
CA ASN A 98 1.93 -12.76 -7.10
C ASN A 98 1.65 -11.42 -7.81
N TRP A 99 1.82 -10.29 -7.12
CA TRP A 99 1.82 -8.98 -7.77
C TRP A 99 3.08 -8.70 -8.59
N TYR A 100 4.03 -9.61 -8.56
CA TYR A 100 5.31 -9.44 -9.23
C TYR A 100 5.54 -10.54 -10.27
N LYS A 101 6.15 -10.17 -11.38
CA LYS A 101 6.64 -11.07 -12.39
C LYS A 101 8.08 -10.67 -12.74
N SER A 102 9.04 -11.49 -12.32
CA SER A 102 10.46 -11.12 -12.35
C SER A 102 10.70 -9.81 -11.57
N PHE A 103 11.07 -8.74 -12.27
CA PHE A 103 11.34 -7.42 -11.68
C PHE A 103 10.19 -6.41 -11.84
N TYR A 104 9.02 -6.86 -12.32
CA TYR A 104 7.89 -6.00 -12.67
C TYR A 104 6.71 -6.21 -11.72
N ILE A 105 5.99 -5.12 -11.45
CA ILE A 105 4.71 -5.17 -10.74
C ILE A 105 3.62 -5.41 -11.80
N ILE A 106 2.84 -6.50 -11.64
CA ILE A 106 1.78 -6.88 -12.58
C ILE A 106 0.36 -6.64 -12.04
N LYS A 107 0.25 -6.03 -10.88
CA LYS A 107 -1.01 -5.78 -10.18
C LYS A 107 -2.06 -5.09 -11.06
N TYR A 108 -1.63 -4.21 -11.96
CA TYR A 108 -2.48 -3.40 -12.84
C TYR A 108 -2.29 -3.74 -14.32
N THR A 109 -1.95 -4.96 -14.64
CA THR A 109 -1.74 -5.41 -16.02
C THR A 109 -2.81 -6.40 -16.47
N SER A 110 -2.72 -6.85 -17.72
CA SER A 110 -3.58 -7.88 -18.30
C SER A 110 -3.44 -9.26 -17.66
N ASP A 111 -2.45 -9.47 -16.80
CA ASP A 111 -2.36 -10.69 -15.97
C ASP A 111 -3.51 -10.81 -14.96
N ASN A 112 -4.27 -9.74 -14.78
CA ASN A 112 -5.48 -9.72 -13.95
C ASN A 112 -6.71 -10.10 -14.77
N SER A 113 -7.70 -10.77 -14.13
CA SER A 113 -8.96 -11.10 -14.80
C SER A 113 -9.71 -9.85 -15.27
N GLU A 114 -10.25 -9.87 -16.48
CA GLU A 114 -11.10 -8.80 -17.02
C GLU A 114 -12.35 -8.53 -16.19
N ARG A 115 -12.81 -9.50 -15.39
CA ARG A 115 -13.93 -9.33 -14.46
C ARG A 115 -13.67 -8.27 -13.40
N PHE A 116 -12.43 -8.20 -12.91
CA PHE A 116 -12.02 -7.29 -11.85
C PHE A 116 -11.36 -6.01 -12.39
N PHE A 117 -10.79 -6.08 -13.56
CA PHE A 117 -10.19 -5.00 -14.30
C PHE A 117 -11.14 -4.57 -15.44
N PRO A 118 -11.60 -3.32 -15.52
CA PRO A 118 -10.87 -2.07 -15.28
C PRO A 118 -11.33 -1.27 -14.04
N LYS A 119 -11.06 -1.73 -12.86
CA LYS A 119 -11.26 -0.95 -11.65
C LYS A 119 -9.89 -0.53 -11.10
N MET A 120 -9.79 0.73 -10.69
CA MET A 120 -8.63 1.26 -9.98
C MET A 120 -9.02 1.42 -8.50
N PRO A 121 -8.50 0.60 -7.58
CA PRO A 121 -8.76 0.77 -6.17
C PRO A 121 -8.14 2.08 -5.68
N MET A 122 -8.94 2.87 -4.96
CA MET A 122 -8.50 4.14 -4.36
C MET A 122 -8.43 4.03 -2.85
N ILE A 123 -9.37 3.28 -2.25
CA ILE A 123 -9.41 3.04 -0.81
C ILE A 123 -9.80 1.57 -0.62
N ARG A 124 -9.00 0.84 0.16
CA ARG A 124 -9.20 -0.58 0.45
C ARG A 124 -9.32 -0.85 1.94
N LEU A 125 -9.94 -1.96 2.29
CA LEU A 125 -10.13 -2.39 3.68
C LEU A 125 -8.81 -2.59 4.41
N SER A 126 -7.77 -3.08 3.74
CA SER A 126 -6.43 -3.21 4.32
C SER A 126 -5.88 -1.90 4.86
N GLU A 127 -6.17 -0.77 4.21
CA GLU A 127 -5.78 0.56 4.70
C GLU A 127 -6.48 0.89 6.03
N MET A 128 -7.75 0.48 6.19
CA MET A 128 -8.47 0.69 7.45
C MET A 128 -7.83 -0.08 8.60
N TYR A 129 -7.43 -1.33 8.38
CA TYR A 129 -6.67 -2.11 9.38
C TYR A 129 -5.35 -1.44 9.76
N LEU A 130 -4.62 -0.89 8.80
CA LEU A 130 -3.35 -0.21 9.06
C LEU A 130 -3.54 1.10 9.82
N ILE A 131 -4.59 1.89 9.46
CA ILE A 131 -4.94 3.12 10.17
C ILE A 131 -5.35 2.81 11.63
N ALA A 132 -6.18 1.80 11.84
CA ALA A 132 -6.62 1.42 13.16
C ALA A 132 -5.46 0.89 14.00
N ALA A 133 -4.64 -0.02 13.46
CA ALA A 133 -3.47 -0.57 14.16
C ALA A 133 -2.48 0.54 14.56
N GLU A 134 -2.16 1.46 13.64
CA GLU A 134 -1.29 2.62 13.95
C GLU A 134 -1.92 3.51 15.03
N GLY A 135 -3.22 3.78 14.95
CA GLY A 135 -3.91 4.65 15.89
C GLY A 135 -4.04 4.07 17.31
N TRP A 136 -3.93 2.74 17.46
CA TRP A 136 -4.01 2.06 18.74
C TRP A 136 -2.66 1.75 19.38
N MET A 137 -1.54 1.90 18.66
CA MET A 137 -0.20 1.48 19.13
C MET A 137 0.15 1.97 20.53
N GLU A 138 -0.21 3.21 20.88
CA GLU A 138 0.12 3.81 22.17
C GLU A 138 -0.94 3.52 23.24
N ASP A 139 -2.23 3.64 22.88
CA ASP A 139 -3.33 3.55 23.86
C ASP A 139 -3.73 2.10 24.18
N ASP A 140 -3.67 1.19 23.22
CA ASP A 140 -3.95 -0.24 23.36
C ASP A 140 -3.08 -1.07 22.41
N PRO A 141 -1.82 -1.35 22.79
CA PRO A 141 -0.88 -2.12 21.97
C PRO A 141 -1.35 -3.54 21.65
N GLU A 142 -2.17 -4.14 22.53
CA GLU A 142 -2.69 -5.48 22.36
C GLU A 142 -3.72 -5.51 21.21
N HIS A 143 -4.64 -4.55 21.20
CA HIS A 143 -5.62 -4.40 20.14
C HIS A 143 -4.97 -4.02 18.81
N ALA A 144 -3.97 -3.15 18.82
CA ALA A 144 -3.16 -2.83 17.64
C ALA A 144 -2.52 -4.10 17.04
N ALA A 145 -2.00 -4.97 17.91
CA ALA A 145 -1.39 -6.24 17.51
C ALA A 145 -2.41 -7.21 16.90
N GLU A 146 -3.64 -7.25 17.39
CA GLU A 146 -4.72 -8.07 16.83
C GLU A 146 -5.13 -7.61 15.43
N LEU A 147 -5.28 -6.31 15.25
CA LEU A 147 -5.61 -5.71 13.94
C LEU A 147 -4.55 -6.01 12.90
N LEU A 148 -3.27 -5.79 13.24
CA LEU A 148 -2.16 -6.05 12.34
C LEU A 148 -2.01 -7.54 12.05
N GLN A 149 -2.15 -8.40 13.07
CA GLN A 149 -2.13 -9.85 12.90
C GLN A 149 -3.23 -10.32 11.95
N THR A 150 -4.45 -9.81 12.10
CA THR A 150 -5.59 -10.14 11.26
C THR A 150 -5.31 -9.82 9.80
N LEU A 151 -4.80 -8.61 9.51
CA LEU A 151 -4.40 -8.24 8.15
C LEU A 151 -3.31 -9.15 7.61
N LYS A 152 -2.23 -9.36 8.36
CA LYS A 152 -1.11 -10.20 7.94
C LYS A 152 -1.52 -11.64 7.70
N GLN A 153 -2.34 -12.23 8.59
CA GLN A 153 -2.84 -13.60 8.43
C GLN A 153 -3.69 -13.76 7.17
N ALA A 154 -4.44 -12.72 6.81
CA ALA A 154 -5.17 -12.70 5.54
C ALA A 154 -4.26 -12.63 4.30
N ARG A 155 -2.97 -12.45 4.43
CA ARG A 155 -1.99 -12.31 3.33
C ARG A 155 -1.06 -13.49 3.14
N THR A 156 -1.03 -14.45 4.06
CA THR A 156 -0.11 -15.58 3.97
C THR A 156 -0.74 -16.86 4.48
N LYS A 157 -0.25 -18.00 3.99
CA LYS A 157 -0.56 -19.32 4.56
C LYS A 157 0.26 -19.62 5.82
N SER A 158 1.36 -18.93 6.01
CA SER A 158 2.19 -19.07 7.19
C SER A 158 1.43 -18.62 8.44
N ILE A 159 1.73 -19.24 9.58
CA ILE A 159 1.15 -18.82 10.85
C ILE A 159 1.76 -17.49 11.25
N VAL A 160 0.92 -16.46 11.41
CA VAL A 160 1.32 -15.16 11.89
C VAL A 160 1.14 -15.08 13.39
N ASN A 161 2.25 -15.01 14.12
CA ASN A 161 2.21 -14.80 15.56
C ASN A 161 1.94 -13.32 15.89
N LYS A 162 1.11 -13.08 16.90
CA LYS A 162 0.85 -11.75 17.42
C LYS A 162 2.14 -11.18 18.04
N GLN A 163 2.45 -9.95 17.73
CA GLN A 163 3.64 -9.23 18.20
C GLN A 163 3.25 -7.80 18.56
N THR A 164 3.96 -7.21 19.52
CA THR A 164 3.83 -5.77 19.79
C THR A 164 4.13 -4.98 18.52
N VAL A 165 3.20 -4.10 18.14
CA VAL A 165 3.30 -3.31 16.91
C VAL A 165 4.29 -2.19 17.10
N THR A 166 5.13 -1.97 16.08
CA THR A 166 6.02 -0.81 15.98
C THR A 166 5.73 -0.03 14.70
N GLU A 167 6.18 1.21 14.63
CA GLU A 167 6.03 2.05 13.44
C GLU A 167 6.67 1.38 12.22
N GLU A 168 7.84 0.74 12.40
CA GLU A 168 8.54 0.04 11.33
C GLU A 168 7.73 -1.16 10.80
N MET A 169 7.02 -1.87 11.69
CA MET A 169 6.15 -2.98 11.27
C MET A 169 4.97 -2.47 10.46
N ILE A 170 4.33 -1.37 10.87
CA ILE A 170 3.25 -0.72 10.11
C ILE A 170 3.78 -0.24 8.76
N LEU A 171 4.90 0.46 8.74
CA LEU A 171 5.51 0.95 7.51
C LEU A 171 5.89 -0.20 6.55
N LEU A 172 6.45 -1.28 7.07
CA LEU A 172 6.75 -2.48 6.28
C LEU A 172 5.49 -3.05 5.64
N GLU A 173 4.41 -3.16 6.40
CA GLU A 173 3.15 -3.68 5.90
C GLU A 173 2.50 -2.73 4.87
N MET A 174 2.57 -1.40 5.08
CA MET A 174 2.16 -0.41 4.10
C MET A 174 2.97 -0.51 2.79
N ARG A 175 4.28 -0.78 2.88
CA ARG A 175 5.12 -1.00 1.69
C ARG A 175 4.67 -2.21 0.88
N LYS A 176 4.24 -3.29 1.55
CA LYS A 176 3.71 -4.48 0.88
C LYS A 176 2.34 -4.22 0.26
N GLU A 177 1.44 -3.55 0.98
CA GLU A 177 0.07 -3.30 0.53
C GLU A 177 -0.03 -2.29 -0.61
N PHE A 178 0.71 -1.19 -0.53
CA PHE A 178 0.55 -0.04 -1.42
C PHE A 178 1.55 -0.02 -2.58
N VAL A 179 2.20 -1.16 -2.84
CA VAL A 179 3.11 -1.26 -3.98
C VAL A 179 2.37 -0.91 -5.29
N GLY A 180 2.94 0.01 -6.05
CA GLY A 180 2.38 0.47 -7.32
C GLY A 180 1.14 1.38 -7.21
N GLU A 181 0.75 1.81 -6.00
CA GLU A 181 -0.44 2.65 -5.78
C GLU A 181 -0.13 4.16 -5.65
N GLY A 182 1.13 4.54 -5.60
CA GLY A 182 1.55 5.94 -5.47
C GLY A 182 1.37 6.53 -4.06
N GLN A 183 0.87 5.76 -3.09
CA GLN A 183 0.57 6.24 -1.74
C GLN A 183 1.80 6.33 -0.83
N LEU A 184 2.81 5.49 -1.05
CA LEU A 184 3.96 5.35 -0.15
C LEU A 184 4.73 6.65 0.07
N PHE A 185 4.86 7.50 -0.95
CA PHE A 185 5.50 8.81 -0.79
C PHE A 185 4.83 9.65 0.29
N TYR A 186 3.49 9.65 0.34
CA TYR A 186 2.73 10.39 1.35
C TYR A 186 2.84 9.76 2.74
N VAL A 187 2.98 8.44 2.83
CA VAL A 187 3.25 7.75 4.10
C VAL A 187 4.60 8.19 4.65
N TYR A 188 5.66 8.11 3.86
CA TYR A 188 7.00 8.56 4.24
C TYR A 188 7.03 10.04 4.64
N LYS A 189 6.36 10.90 3.86
CA LYS A 189 6.22 12.32 4.17
C LYS A 189 5.52 12.56 5.50
N ARG A 190 4.42 11.86 5.77
CA ARG A 190 3.66 12.00 7.01
C ARG A 190 4.46 11.59 8.24
N LEU A 191 5.13 10.46 8.17
CA LEU A 191 5.96 9.92 9.24
C LEU A 191 7.31 10.66 9.37
N ASN A 192 7.63 11.53 8.42
CA ASN A 192 8.97 12.10 8.29
C ASN A 192 10.08 11.06 8.36
N HIS A 193 9.82 9.90 7.75
CA HIS A 193 10.67 8.72 7.80
C HIS A 193 11.58 8.68 6.57
N ASP A 194 12.79 8.16 6.75
CA ASP A 194 13.72 7.92 5.65
C ASP A 194 13.09 7.00 4.61
N ILE A 195 13.17 7.35 3.34
CA ILE A 195 12.71 6.48 2.26
C ILE A 195 13.67 5.30 2.16
N ILE A 196 13.16 4.11 2.43
CA ILE A 196 13.95 2.90 2.45
C ILE A 196 14.23 2.48 1.01
N GLY A 197 15.51 2.38 0.64
CA GLY A 197 15.96 1.88 -0.66
C GLY A 197 15.93 0.36 -0.77
N ASN A 198 16.50 -0.14 -1.85
CA ASN A 198 16.64 -1.58 -2.10
C ASN A 198 17.77 -2.21 -1.27
N THR A 199 18.71 -1.39 -0.84
CA THR A 199 19.79 -1.76 0.09
C THR A 199 19.83 -0.77 1.24
N SER A 200 20.56 -1.08 2.29
CA SER A 200 20.75 -0.16 3.42
C SER A 200 21.47 1.14 3.04
N GLU A 201 22.12 1.16 1.89
CA GLU A 201 22.91 2.31 1.41
C GLU A 201 22.13 3.20 0.41
N ASP A 202 21.08 2.68 -0.21
CA ASP A 202 20.33 3.35 -1.28
C ASP A 202 19.15 4.19 -0.77
N GLY A 203 18.99 4.34 0.54
CA GLY A 203 17.90 5.09 1.13
C GLY A 203 18.06 6.60 0.95
N VAL A 204 16.94 7.32 0.95
CA VAL A 204 16.91 8.78 0.92
C VAL A 204 16.53 9.30 2.31
N LYS A 205 17.40 10.13 2.88
CA LYS A 205 17.14 10.73 4.20
C LYS A 205 15.96 11.69 4.16
N ALA A 206 15.07 11.56 5.14
CA ALA A 206 13.95 12.45 5.33
C ALA A 206 14.42 13.90 5.50
N SER A 207 13.84 14.79 4.70
CA SER A 207 14.13 16.21 4.80
C SER A 207 13.07 17.04 4.05
N ASN A 208 13.01 18.32 4.34
CA ASN A 208 12.14 19.22 3.59
C ASN A 208 12.48 19.27 2.09
N SER A 209 13.75 19.11 1.71
CA SER A 209 14.15 19.08 0.31
C SER A 209 13.61 17.85 -0.44
N VAL A 210 13.25 16.78 0.29
CA VAL A 210 12.65 15.57 -0.29
C VAL A 210 11.13 15.65 -0.33
N PHE A 211 10.52 16.15 0.75
CA PHE A 211 9.06 16.08 0.94
C PHE A 211 8.30 17.37 0.62
N VAL A 212 8.99 18.49 0.44
CA VAL A 212 8.37 19.76 0.09
C VAL A 212 8.78 20.16 -1.31
N LEU A 213 7.78 20.27 -2.19
CA LEU A 213 8.04 20.77 -3.53
C LEU A 213 8.55 22.22 -3.47
N PRO A 214 9.61 22.55 -4.22
CA PRO A 214 10.07 23.92 -4.30
C PRO A 214 8.98 24.79 -4.93
N LEU A 215 8.88 26.04 -4.47
CA LEU A 215 8.02 27.01 -5.13
C LEU A 215 8.56 27.27 -6.55
N PRO A 216 7.68 27.39 -7.57
CA PRO A 216 8.09 27.83 -8.89
C PRO A 216 8.82 29.18 -8.81
N GLU A 217 9.82 29.38 -9.67
CA GLU A 217 10.59 30.64 -9.69
C GLU A 217 9.68 31.86 -9.86
N GLU A 218 8.67 31.76 -10.71
CA GLU A 218 7.67 32.81 -10.92
C GLU A 218 6.89 33.16 -9.64
N GLU A 219 6.56 32.16 -8.82
CA GLU A 219 5.91 32.40 -7.51
C GLU A 219 6.88 33.01 -6.50
N ILE A 220 8.15 32.74 -6.61
CA ILE A 220 9.18 33.37 -5.76
C ILE A 220 9.35 34.85 -6.16
N GLU A 221 9.35 35.14 -7.45
CA GLU A 221 9.62 36.44 -8.00
C GLU A 221 8.37 37.37 -7.97
N TYR A 222 7.20 36.84 -8.28
CA TYR A 222 5.96 37.62 -8.47
C TYR A 222 4.83 37.26 -7.48
N GLY A 223 4.98 36.22 -6.68
CA GLY A 223 3.96 35.82 -5.71
C GLY A 223 3.80 36.80 -4.56
N TYR A 224 2.57 37.29 -4.33
CA TYR A 224 2.23 38.07 -3.14
C TYR A 224 2.24 37.17 -1.91
N ARG A 225 3.22 37.37 -1.02
CA ARG A 225 3.24 36.74 0.31
C ARG A 225 2.70 37.74 1.32
N ASN A 226 1.47 37.53 1.78
CA ASN A 226 0.94 38.17 2.99
C ASN A 226 1.44 37.41 4.21
#